data_f445ef9574126f7d24b8318e7f771c6b
#
_entry.id   f445ef9574126f7d24b8318e7f771c6b
#
_cell.length_a   1.000
_cell.length_b   1.000
_cell.length_c   1.000
_cell.angle_alpha   90.00
_cell.angle_beta   90.00
_cell.angle_gamma   90.00
#
_symmetry.space_group_name_H-M   'P 1'
#
loop_
_entity.id
_entity.type
_entity.pdbx_description
1 polymer ?
#
loop_
_entity_poly.entity_id
_entity_poly.type
_entity_poly.pdbx_seq_one_letter_code
_entity_poly.pdbx_strand_id
1 'polypeptide(L)'
;MKKNSPLKFIHLALMVILMFCSSFSTVMFFTRNEAAVAGKGEMEVILNGCSTMVVVLMLITGILYLVHGYKKNAAVYYLAFILLLVLVNVLVVLIDVLYTQKTPLIIIKCILYSAKSIVLLIMAFGKNLGKKMTWTLLYVVVALDIAGMIVMLIYMFQNGFDFALMGVVAAIVADVTIGLAIRGKYQDKESRGSN
;
A
#
# COMPACT_ATOMS: atom_id res chain seq x y z
N MET A 1 -27.40 4.07 -13.79
CA MET A 1 -25.99 4.55 -13.71
C MET A 1 -25.82 5.29 -12.39
N LYS A 2 -25.18 4.66 -11.37
CA LYS A 2 -24.89 5.34 -10.09
C LYS A 2 -23.84 6.42 -10.34
N LYS A 3 -24.18 7.66 -10.02
CA LYS A 3 -23.36 8.87 -10.09
C LYS A 3 -21.95 8.58 -9.51
N ASN A 4 -20.91 8.63 -10.35
CA ASN A 4 -19.55 8.48 -9.87
C ASN A 4 -19.31 9.54 -8.79
N SER A 5 -19.04 9.12 -7.58
CA SER A 5 -18.75 10.03 -6.48
C SER A 5 -17.49 10.84 -6.85
N PRO A 6 -17.48 12.18 -6.70
CA PRO A 6 -16.31 13.01 -6.98
C PRO A 6 -15.07 12.51 -6.22
N LEU A 7 -15.27 11.97 -5.03
CA LEU A 7 -14.21 11.36 -4.22
C LEU A 7 -13.50 10.20 -4.96
N LYS A 8 -14.26 9.35 -5.68
CA LYS A 8 -13.67 8.24 -6.44
C LYS A 8 -12.79 8.76 -7.59
N PHE A 9 -13.23 9.83 -8.25
CA PHE A 9 -12.46 10.44 -9.34
C PHE A 9 -11.16 11.08 -8.84
N ILE A 10 -11.24 11.86 -7.76
CA ILE A 10 -10.06 12.47 -7.11
C ILE A 10 -9.08 11.38 -6.67
N HIS A 11 -9.58 10.31 -6.07
CA HIS A 11 -8.75 9.20 -5.63
C HIS A 11 -8.05 8.50 -6.80
N LEU A 12 -8.75 8.24 -7.90
CA LEU A 12 -8.16 7.68 -9.12
C LEU A 12 -7.06 8.59 -9.70
N ALA A 13 -7.30 9.90 -9.75
CA ALA A 13 -6.29 10.86 -10.19
C ALA A 13 -5.04 10.82 -9.30
N LEU A 14 -5.21 10.77 -7.98
CA LEU A 14 -4.11 10.65 -7.03
C LEU A 14 -3.32 9.35 -7.22
N MET A 15 -4.00 8.22 -7.45
CA MET A 15 -3.34 6.94 -7.74
C MET A 15 -2.52 7.00 -9.02
N VAL A 16 -3.02 7.64 -10.07
CA VAL A 16 -2.29 7.82 -11.35
C VAL A 16 -1.05 8.67 -11.14
N ILE A 17 -1.16 9.80 -10.42
CA ILE A 17 0.00 10.65 -10.09
C ILE A 17 1.04 9.85 -9.32
N LEU A 18 0.63 9.14 -8.27
CA LEU A 18 1.53 8.33 -7.46
C LEU A 18 2.19 7.20 -8.28
N MET A 19 1.45 6.59 -9.21
CA MET A 19 1.98 5.60 -10.14
C MET A 19 3.10 6.18 -11.02
N PHE A 20 2.92 7.38 -11.58
CA PHE A 20 3.97 8.05 -12.35
C PHE A 20 5.19 8.37 -11.50
N CYS A 21 5.00 8.92 -10.30
CA CYS A 21 6.10 9.19 -9.36
C CYS A 21 6.87 7.91 -8.99
N SER A 22 6.16 6.83 -8.69
CA SER A 22 6.77 5.54 -8.35
C SER A 22 7.48 4.91 -9.55
N SER A 23 6.93 5.02 -10.76
CA SER A 23 7.58 4.57 -12.00
C SER A 23 8.86 5.34 -12.26
N PHE A 24 8.85 6.65 -12.10
CA PHE A 24 10.05 7.48 -12.22
C PHE A 24 11.12 7.06 -11.20
N SER A 25 10.73 6.87 -9.93
CA SER A 25 11.65 6.37 -8.90
C SER A 25 12.22 5.00 -9.26
N THR A 26 11.40 4.07 -9.79
CA THR A 26 11.86 2.76 -10.25
C THR A 26 12.92 2.90 -11.34
N VAL A 27 12.67 3.72 -12.36
CA VAL A 27 13.65 4.00 -13.42
C VAL A 27 14.93 4.58 -12.82
N MET A 28 14.81 5.54 -11.91
CA MET A 28 15.96 6.13 -11.22
C MET A 28 16.76 5.12 -10.39
N PHE A 29 16.15 4.14 -9.77
CA PHE A 29 16.88 3.06 -9.07
C PHE A 29 17.64 2.13 -10.01
N PHE A 30 17.12 1.83 -11.19
CA PHE A 30 17.74 0.87 -12.12
C PHE A 30 18.67 1.51 -13.18
N THR A 31 18.49 2.79 -13.53
CA THR A 31 19.30 3.45 -14.58
C THR A 31 20.44 4.29 -14.05
N ARG A 32 20.75 4.25 -12.86
CA ARG A 32 21.32 5.23 -11.99
C ARG A 32 22.71 5.78 -12.22
N ASN A 33 22.74 7.08 -11.91
CA ASN A 33 23.95 7.84 -11.62
C ASN A 33 24.57 7.45 -10.27
N GLU A 34 25.90 7.30 -10.26
CA GLU A 34 26.73 6.94 -9.10
C GLU A 34 26.48 7.79 -7.83
N ALA A 35 26.04 9.05 -8.00
CA ALA A 35 25.85 9.99 -6.90
C ALA A 35 24.75 9.61 -5.86
N ALA A 36 23.71 8.86 -6.23
CA ALA A 36 22.65 8.48 -5.31
C ALA A 36 22.84 7.03 -4.79
N VAL A 37 23.79 6.27 -5.37
CA VAL A 37 24.23 4.94 -4.90
C VAL A 37 25.48 5.08 -4.02
N ALA A 38 26.08 6.25 -3.95
CA ALA A 38 27.24 6.49 -3.10
C ALA A 38 26.95 6.02 -1.68
N GLY A 39 27.57 4.92 -1.27
CA GLY A 39 27.41 4.31 0.03
C GLY A 39 26.39 3.18 0.16
N LYS A 40 25.62 2.85 -0.88
CA LYS A 40 24.67 1.71 -0.88
C LYS A 40 25.22 0.53 -1.66
N GLY A 41 25.06 -0.68 -1.13
CA GLY A 41 25.39 -1.92 -1.84
C GLY A 41 24.46 -2.15 -3.03
N GLU A 42 24.93 -2.83 -4.08
CA GLU A 42 24.12 -3.15 -5.27
C GLU A 42 22.81 -3.85 -4.91
N MET A 43 22.83 -4.77 -3.99
CA MET A 43 21.65 -5.52 -3.56
C MET A 43 20.61 -4.62 -2.87
N GLU A 44 21.04 -3.62 -2.09
CA GLU A 44 20.14 -2.64 -1.49
C GLU A 44 19.43 -1.81 -2.56
N VAL A 45 20.16 -1.40 -3.60
CA VAL A 45 19.59 -0.66 -4.73
C VAL A 45 18.58 -1.51 -5.49
N ILE A 46 18.91 -2.78 -5.77
CA ILE A 46 17.98 -3.71 -6.44
C ILE A 46 16.71 -3.92 -5.61
N LEU A 47 16.82 -4.14 -4.30
CA LEU A 47 15.66 -4.35 -3.43
C LEU A 47 14.76 -3.09 -3.36
N ASN A 48 15.36 -1.89 -3.28
CA ASN A 48 14.60 -0.64 -3.33
C ASN A 48 13.90 -0.46 -4.68
N GLY A 49 14.57 -0.77 -5.80
CA GLY A 49 13.98 -0.76 -7.13
C GLY A 49 12.82 -1.76 -7.25
N CYS A 50 13.00 -2.98 -6.76
CA CYS A 50 11.93 -3.99 -6.70
C CYS A 50 10.75 -3.52 -5.85
N SER A 51 10.99 -2.91 -4.69
CA SER A 51 9.92 -2.38 -3.84
C SER A 51 9.09 -1.32 -4.54
N THR A 52 9.73 -0.35 -5.20
CA THR A 52 9.01 0.68 -5.98
C THR A 52 8.26 0.10 -7.18
N MET A 53 8.82 -0.90 -7.87
CA MET A 53 8.12 -1.62 -8.95
C MET A 53 6.86 -2.34 -8.43
N VAL A 54 6.93 -2.98 -7.28
CA VAL A 54 5.76 -3.63 -6.66
C VAL A 54 4.70 -2.60 -6.28
N VAL A 55 5.08 -1.39 -5.82
CA VAL A 55 4.14 -0.28 -5.60
C VAL A 55 3.44 0.11 -6.90
N VAL A 56 4.15 0.21 -8.01
CA VAL A 56 3.53 0.50 -9.33
C VAL A 56 2.50 -0.58 -9.69
N LEU A 57 2.85 -1.86 -9.57
CA LEU A 57 1.93 -2.96 -9.85
C LEU A 57 0.71 -2.95 -8.92
N MET A 58 0.90 -2.65 -7.63
CA MET A 58 -0.17 -2.48 -6.66
C MET A 58 -1.13 -1.37 -7.09
N LEU A 59 -0.62 -0.21 -7.48
CA LEU A 59 -1.45 0.91 -7.93
C LEU A 59 -2.21 0.57 -9.21
N ILE A 60 -1.59 -0.11 -10.17
CA ILE A 60 -2.26 -0.59 -11.40
C ILE A 60 -3.44 -1.50 -11.04
N THR A 61 -3.23 -2.50 -10.17
CA THR A 61 -4.30 -3.43 -9.76
C THR A 61 -5.41 -2.72 -9.01
N GLY A 62 -5.09 -1.73 -8.17
CA GLY A 62 -6.06 -0.88 -7.49
C GLY A 62 -6.90 -0.02 -8.46
N ILE A 63 -6.25 0.60 -9.45
CA ILE A 63 -6.93 1.36 -10.50
C ILE A 63 -7.86 0.45 -11.30
N LEU A 64 -7.37 -0.70 -11.76
CA LEU A 64 -8.17 -1.68 -12.48
C LEU A 64 -9.40 -2.13 -11.67
N TYR A 65 -9.21 -2.38 -10.37
CA TYR A 65 -10.31 -2.70 -9.47
C TYR A 65 -11.36 -1.58 -9.42
N LEU A 66 -10.93 -0.34 -9.24
CA LEU A 66 -11.84 0.81 -9.12
C LEU A 66 -12.54 1.17 -10.45
N VAL A 67 -11.86 0.96 -11.60
CA VAL A 67 -12.41 1.25 -12.95
C VAL A 67 -13.41 0.18 -13.38
N HIS A 68 -13.04 -1.11 -13.26
CA HIS A 68 -13.92 -2.20 -13.69
C HIS A 68 -15.14 -2.37 -12.78
N GLY A 69 -15.12 -1.75 -11.60
CA GLY A 69 -16.21 -1.85 -10.65
C GLY A 69 -16.42 -3.31 -10.20
N TYR A 70 -17.61 -3.59 -9.68
CA TYR A 70 -17.94 -4.87 -9.04
C TYR A 70 -18.29 -5.99 -10.04
N LYS A 71 -17.69 -6.01 -11.24
CA LYS A 71 -17.82 -7.11 -12.21
C LYS A 71 -17.13 -8.36 -11.68
N LYS A 72 -17.47 -9.52 -12.29
CA LYS A 72 -17.03 -10.86 -11.86
C LYS A 72 -15.51 -11.00 -11.61
N ASN A 73 -14.68 -10.24 -12.33
CA ASN A 73 -13.21 -10.24 -12.21
C ASN A 73 -12.66 -9.25 -11.16
N ALA A 74 -13.48 -8.39 -10.58
CA ALA A 74 -13.02 -7.39 -9.62
C ALA A 74 -12.40 -8.01 -8.35
N ALA A 75 -12.88 -9.19 -7.94
CA ALA A 75 -12.33 -9.92 -6.79
C ALA A 75 -10.85 -10.30 -6.99
N VAL A 76 -10.45 -10.64 -8.22
CA VAL A 76 -9.06 -10.99 -8.56
C VAL A 76 -8.16 -9.75 -8.44
N TYR A 77 -8.61 -8.60 -8.96
CA TYR A 77 -7.84 -7.36 -8.84
C TYR A 77 -7.71 -6.90 -7.39
N TYR A 78 -8.76 -7.05 -6.59
CA TYR A 78 -8.71 -6.75 -5.16
C TYR A 78 -7.73 -7.66 -4.42
N LEU A 79 -7.79 -8.98 -4.68
CA LEU A 79 -6.86 -9.92 -4.08
C LEU A 79 -5.41 -9.62 -4.48
N ALA A 80 -5.17 -9.38 -5.78
CA ALA A 80 -3.85 -9.00 -6.27
C ALA A 80 -3.35 -7.71 -5.61
N PHE A 81 -4.22 -6.70 -5.46
CA PHE A 81 -3.89 -5.45 -4.76
C PHE A 81 -3.44 -5.69 -3.32
N ILE A 82 -4.20 -6.49 -2.55
CA ILE A 82 -3.85 -6.80 -1.16
C ILE A 82 -2.54 -7.59 -1.08
N LEU A 83 -2.34 -8.59 -1.94
CA LEU A 83 -1.11 -9.39 -1.95
C LEU A 83 0.12 -8.56 -2.32
N LEU A 84 0.00 -7.65 -3.29
CA LEU A 84 1.07 -6.73 -3.65
C LEU A 84 1.37 -5.75 -2.51
N LEU A 85 0.36 -5.27 -1.79
CA LEU A 85 0.55 -4.42 -0.61
C LEU A 85 1.27 -5.18 0.51
N VAL A 86 0.95 -6.45 0.74
CA VAL A 86 1.69 -7.31 1.67
C VAL A 86 3.15 -7.47 1.22
N LEU A 87 3.37 -7.69 -0.07
CA LEU A 87 4.71 -7.82 -0.64
C LEU A 87 5.54 -6.54 -0.46
N VAL A 88 4.95 -5.36 -0.67
CA VAL A 88 5.61 -4.07 -0.38
C VAL A 88 6.05 -4.01 1.08
N ASN A 89 5.16 -4.33 2.02
CA ASN A 89 5.49 -4.31 3.44
C ASN A 89 6.64 -5.28 3.78
N VAL A 90 6.62 -6.50 3.22
CA VAL A 90 7.69 -7.50 3.41
C VAL A 90 9.01 -6.99 2.86
N LEU A 91 9.04 -6.40 1.67
CA LEU A 91 10.25 -5.84 1.08
C LEU A 91 10.80 -4.68 1.91
N VAL A 92 9.94 -3.79 2.41
CA VAL A 92 10.36 -2.69 3.30
C VAL A 92 10.99 -3.25 4.59
N VAL A 93 10.35 -4.23 5.22
CA VAL A 93 10.92 -4.88 6.43
C VAL A 93 12.25 -5.56 6.12
N LEU A 94 12.36 -6.23 4.98
CA LEU A 94 13.60 -6.89 4.56
C LEU A 94 14.74 -5.88 4.36
N ILE A 95 14.47 -4.76 3.69
CA ILE A 95 15.44 -3.68 3.48
C ILE A 95 15.88 -3.10 4.83
N ASP A 96 14.94 -2.80 5.72
CA ASP A 96 15.24 -2.25 7.03
C ASP A 96 16.07 -3.22 7.89
N VAL A 97 15.78 -4.51 7.85
CA VAL A 97 16.53 -5.53 8.63
C VAL A 97 17.94 -5.76 8.10
N LEU A 98 18.14 -5.71 6.78
CA LEU A 98 19.42 -6.02 6.15
C LEU A 98 20.35 -4.82 6.04
N TYR A 99 19.81 -3.62 5.78
CA TYR A 99 20.63 -2.48 5.36
C TYR A 99 20.49 -1.24 6.23
N THR A 100 19.49 -1.18 7.13
CA THR A 100 19.30 0.00 7.99
C THR A 100 19.89 -0.26 9.38
N GLN A 101 20.44 0.79 10.01
CA GLN A 101 20.92 0.70 11.39
C GLN A 101 19.76 0.31 12.33
N LYS A 102 19.98 -0.70 13.15
CA LYS A 102 18.99 -1.26 14.08
C LYS A 102 18.70 -0.30 15.24
N THR A 103 18.04 0.79 14.96
CA THR A 103 17.53 1.70 16.00
C THR A 103 16.19 1.16 16.56
N PRO A 104 15.80 1.54 17.79
CA PRO A 104 14.49 1.16 18.33
C PRO A 104 13.32 1.55 17.41
N LEU A 105 13.41 2.69 16.72
CA LEU A 105 12.39 3.17 15.76
C LEU A 105 12.24 2.22 14.57
N ILE A 106 13.35 1.72 14.02
CA ILE A 106 13.32 0.76 12.89
C ILE A 106 12.72 -0.58 13.35
N ILE A 107 13.06 -1.05 14.55
CA ILE A 107 12.47 -2.28 15.09
C ILE A 107 10.96 -2.14 15.25
N ILE A 108 10.49 -1.03 15.82
CA ILE A 108 9.05 -0.74 15.97
C ILE A 108 8.38 -0.69 14.61
N LYS A 109 8.97 0.00 13.62
CA LYS A 109 8.48 0.04 12.24
C LYS A 109 8.32 -1.36 11.66
N CYS A 110 9.35 -2.22 11.76
CA CYS A 110 9.29 -3.60 11.27
C CYS A 110 8.16 -4.41 11.92
N ILE A 111 7.94 -4.25 13.23
CA ILE A 111 6.84 -4.92 13.95
C ILE A 111 5.48 -4.44 13.41
N LEU A 112 5.30 -3.13 13.23
CA LEU A 112 4.03 -2.55 12.72
C LEU A 112 3.72 -3.03 11.29
N TYR A 113 4.71 -3.02 10.38
CA TYR A 113 4.52 -3.51 9.00
C TYR A 113 4.25 -5.02 8.95
N SER A 114 4.89 -5.80 9.81
CA SER A 114 4.64 -7.24 9.93
C SER A 114 3.22 -7.52 10.45
N ALA A 115 2.79 -6.83 11.51
CA ALA A 115 1.43 -6.93 12.04
C ALA A 115 0.39 -6.53 11.00
N LYS A 116 0.60 -5.42 10.27
CA LYS A 116 -0.25 -4.99 9.15
C LYS A 116 -0.36 -6.07 8.08
N SER A 117 0.74 -6.70 7.70
CA SER A 117 0.75 -7.77 6.69
C SER A 117 -0.12 -8.95 7.12
N ILE A 118 -0.07 -9.35 8.39
CA ILE A 118 -0.92 -10.42 8.93
C ILE A 118 -2.40 -10.04 8.82
N VAL A 119 -2.77 -8.83 9.23
CA VAL A 119 -4.17 -8.35 9.14
C VAL A 119 -4.65 -8.32 7.68
N LEU A 120 -3.83 -7.84 6.76
CA LEU A 120 -4.14 -7.83 5.33
C LEU A 120 -4.33 -9.23 4.76
N LEU A 121 -3.51 -10.21 5.16
CA LEU A 121 -3.69 -11.62 4.77
C LEU A 121 -4.99 -12.20 5.32
N ILE A 122 -5.37 -11.87 6.55
CA ILE A 122 -6.68 -12.25 7.12
C ILE A 122 -7.82 -11.64 6.28
N MET A 123 -7.70 -10.38 5.85
CA MET A 123 -8.69 -9.74 4.97
C MET A 123 -8.75 -10.36 3.57
N ALA A 124 -7.61 -10.82 3.04
CA ALA A 124 -7.52 -11.45 1.71
C ALA A 124 -8.13 -12.86 1.69
N PHE A 125 -7.80 -13.69 2.68
CA PHE A 125 -8.11 -15.11 2.70
C PHE A 125 -9.21 -15.51 3.70
N GLY A 126 -9.64 -14.59 4.56
CA GLY A 126 -10.70 -14.84 5.54
C GLY A 126 -12.02 -15.17 4.86
N LYS A 127 -12.41 -16.45 4.90
CA LYS A 127 -13.70 -16.92 4.39
C LYS A 127 -14.80 -16.43 5.33
N ASN A 128 -15.87 -15.88 4.75
CA ASN A 128 -17.08 -15.46 5.49
C ASN A 128 -16.89 -14.30 6.50
N LEU A 129 -15.94 -13.41 6.27
CA LEU A 129 -15.84 -12.18 7.04
C LEU A 129 -17.12 -11.35 6.86
N GLY A 130 -17.86 -11.14 7.95
CA GLY A 130 -19.03 -10.27 7.97
C GLY A 130 -18.66 -8.80 7.75
N LYS A 131 -19.64 -7.97 7.35
CA LYS A 131 -19.45 -6.52 7.12
C LYS A 131 -18.74 -5.84 8.31
N LYS A 132 -19.22 -6.08 9.53
CA LYS A 132 -18.66 -5.49 10.78
C LYS A 132 -17.19 -5.89 10.95
N MET A 133 -16.87 -7.18 10.83
CA MET A 133 -15.50 -7.69 10.98
C MET A 133 -14.55 -7.12 9.95
N THR A 134 -14.97 -7.02 8.68
CA THR A 134 -14.14 -6.44 7.61
C THR A 134 -13.82 -4.97 7.86
N TRP A 135 -14.78 -4.18 8.35
CA TRP A 135 -14.53 -2.79 8.75
C TRP A 135 -13.62 -2.69 9.98
N THR A 136 -13.80 -3.57 10.97
CA THR A 136 -12.90 -3.61 12.14
C THR A 136 -11.46 -3.89 11.71
N LEU A 137 -11.23 -4.85 10.82
CA LEU A 137 -9.89 -5.15 10.29
C LEU A 137 -9.30 -3.96 9.53
N LEU A 138 -10.11 -3.24 8.74
CA LEU A 138 -9.65 -2.01 8.08
C LEU A 138 -9.22 -0.94 9.10
N TYR A 139 -10.00 -0.74 10.17
CA TYR A 139 -9.62 0.22 11.21
C TYR A 139 -8.30 -0.17 11.90
N VAL A 140 -8.06 -1.47 12.10
CA VAL A 140 -6.78 -1.96 12.61
C VAL A 140 -5.64 -1.65 11.64
N VAL A 141 -5.82 -1.87 10.33
CA VAL A 141 -4.83 -1.52 9.30
C VAL A 141 -4.52 -0.03 9.34
N VAL A 142 -5.54 0.82 9.32
CA VAL A 142 -5.38 2.29 9.40
C VAL A 142 -4.66 2.72 10.69
N ALA A 143 -4.98 2.12 11.82
CA ALA A 143 -4.30 2.42 13.09
C ALA A 143 -2.81 2.04 13.05
N LEU A 144 -2.48 0.89 12.46
CA LEU A 144 -1.10 0.45 12.27
C LEU A 144 -0.34 1.38 11.30
N ASP A 145 -1.00 1.87 10.24
CA ASP A 145 -0.42 2.84 9.31
C ASP A 145 -0.17 4.20 9.97
N ILE A 146 -1.12 4.69 10.76
CA ILE A 146 -0.93 5.94 11.53
C ILE A 146 0.26 5.79 12.49
N ALA A 147 0.35 4.68 13.21
CA ALA A 147 1.49 4.42 14.10
C ALA A 147 2.81 4.36 13.31
N GLY A 148 2.82 3.66 12.17
CA GLY A 148 3.97 3.60 11.27
C GLY A 148 4.38 4.96 10.71
N MET A 149 3.41 5.81 10.33
CA MET A 149 3.65 7.17 9.88
C MET A 149 4.29 8.03 10.98
N ILE A 150 3.83 7.93 12.22
CA ILE A 150 4.41 8.66 13.36
C ILE A 150 5.88 8.24 13.55
N VAL A 151 6.16 6.94 13.58
CA VAL A 151 7.53 6.41 13.69
C VAL A 151 8.41 6.94 12.57
N MET A 152 7.90 6.95 11.34
CA MET A 152 8.58 7.41 10.14
C MET A 152 8.86 8.92 10.19
N LEU A 153 7.89 9.72 10.62
CA LEU A 153 8.07 11.16 10.81
C LEU A 153 9.15 11.46 11.85
N ILE A 154 9.15 10.76 12.99
CA ILE A 154 10.20 10.91 14.02
C ILE A 154 11.57 10.58 13.43
N TYR A 155 11.67 9.48 12.67
CA TYR A 155 12.91 9.09 12.00
C TYR A 155 13.39 10.16 11.01
N MET A 156 12.49 10.73 10.21
CA MET A 156 12.79 11.79 9.24
C MET A 156 13.27 13.08 9.92
N PHE A 157 12.68 13.46 11.04
CA PHE A 157 13.14 14.62 11.82
C PHE A 157 14.55 14.43 12.38
N GLN A 158 14.96 13.19 12.67
CA GLN A 158 16.31 12.88 13.20
C GLN A 158 17.36 12.73 12.09
N ASN A 159 16.99 12.25 10.90
CA ASN A 159 17.92 11.85 9.85
C ASN A 159 17.78 12.65 8.53
N GLY A 160 16.83 13.58 8.46
CA GLY A 160 16.54 14.34 7.25
C GLY A 160 15.41 13.78 6.42
N PHE A 161 14.86 14.64 5.56
CA PHE A 161 13.74 14.28 4.67
C PHE A 161 14.25 13.41 3.52
N ASP A 162 13.67 12.21 3.39
CA ASP A 162 13.97 11.23 2.34
C ASP A 162 12.69 10.82 1.59
N PHE A 163 12.84 9.99 0.57
CA PHE A 163 11.74 9.35 -0.23
C PHE A 163 10.69 8.60 0.63
N ALA A 164 10.96 8.41 1.91
CA ALA A 164 10.03 7.89 2.89
C ALA A 164 8.64 8.55 2.88
N LEU A 165 8.55 9.84 2.51
CA LEU A 165 7.26 10.54 2.36
C LEU A 165 6.35 9.89 1.31
N MET A 166 6.93 9.36 0.21
CA MET A 166 6.14 8.63 -0.81
C MET A 166 5.52 7.36 -0.23
N GLY A 167 6.21 6.68 0.70
CA GLY A 167 5.67 5.51 1.40
C GLY A 167 4.43 5.86 2.24
N VAL A 168 4.45 7.02 2.93
CA VAL A 168 3.29 7.51 3.70
C VAL A 168 2.10 7.77 2.77
N VAL A 169 2.32 8.46 1.65
CA VAL A 169 1.25 8.73 0.67
C VAL A 169 0.71 7.43 0.08
N ALA A 170 1.58 6.48 -0.24
CA ALA A 170 1.17 5.16 -0.75
C ALA A 170 0.31 4.39 0.25
N ALA A 171 0.64 4.43 1.55
CA ALA A 171 -0.15 3.81 2.61
C ALA A 171 -1.56 4.41 2.70
N ILE A 172 -1.68 5.75 2.72
CA ILE A 172 -2.97 6.44 2.74
C ILE A 172 -3.81 6.08 1.52
N VAL A 173 -3.20 6.06 0.33
CA VAL A 173 -3.88 5.69 -0.92
C VAL A 173 -4.35 4.23 -0.87
N ALA A 174 -3.55 3.33 -0.32
CA ALA A 174 -3.92 1.93 -0.16
C ALA A 174 -5.13 1.77 0.78
N ASP A 175 -5.12 2.42 1.94
CA ASP A 175 -6.21 2.39 2.92
C ASP A 175 -7.53 2.89 2.34
N VAL A 176 -7.49 4.02 1.62
CA VAL A 176 -8.68 4.57 0.94
C VAL A 176 -9.18 3.61 -0.14
N THR A 177 -8.27 2.97 -0.90
CA THR A 177 -8.64 1.96 -1.91
C THR A 177 -9.36 0.77 -1.27
N ILE A 178 -8.83 0.24 -0.16
CA ILE A 178 -9.46 -0.86 0.59
C ILE A 178 -10.83 -0.43 1.11
N GLY A 179 -10.95 0.76 1.69
CA GLY A 179 -12.21 1.31 2.19
C GLY A 179 -13.28 1.44 1.09
N LEU A 180 -12.90 1.95 -0.08
CA LEU A 180 -13.79 2.03 -1.24
C LEU A 180 -14.20 0.64 -1.74
N ALA A 181 -13.29 -0.33 -1.72
CA ALA A 181 -13.54 -1.70 -2.10
C ALA A 181 -14.57 -2.38 -1.16
N ILE A 182 -14.37 -2.25 0.14
CA ILE A 182 -15.28 -2.78 1.16
C ILE A 182 -16.67 -2.16 1.01
N ARG A 183 -16.75 -0.83 0.91
CA ARG A 183 -18.02 -0.12 0.73
C ARG A 183 -18.79 -0.64 -0.48
N GLY A 184 -18.11 -0.81 -1.59
CA GLY A 184 -18.73 -1.30 -2.79
C GLY A 184 -19.24 -2.73 -2.72
N LYS A 185 -18.43 -3.64 -2.15
CA LYS A 185 -18.81 -5.05 -1.94
C LYS A 185 -20.12 -5.20 -1.16
N TYR A 186 -20.32 -4.37 -0.13
CA TYR A 186 -21.52 -4.46 0.70
C TYR A 186 -22.72 -3.72 0.14
N GLN A 187 -22.54 -2.61 -0.59
CA GLN A 187 -23.62 -1.93 -1.29
C GLN A 187 -24.25 -2.82 -2.39
N ASP A 188 -23.42 -3.59 -3.09
CA ASP A 188 -23.90 -4.51 -4.14
C ASP A 188 -24.67 -5.70 -3.57
N LYS A 189 -24.31 -6.18 -2.38
CA LYS A 189 -25.06 -7.23 -1.67
C LYS A 189 -26.44 -6.72 -1.19
N GLU A 190 -26.50 -5.53 -0.64
CA GLU A 190 -27.78 -4.92 -0.19
C GLU A 190 -28.74 -4.70 -1.37
N SER A 191 -28.24 -4.31 -2.55
CA SER A 191 -29.06 -4.13 -3.75
C SER A 191 -29.58 -5.43 -4.37
N ARG A 192 -28.89 -6.56 -4.16
CA ARG A 192 -29.30 -7.88 -4.66
C ARG A 192 -30.22 -8.65 -3.70
N GLY A 193 -30.18 -8.30 -2.42
CA GLY A 193 -31.03 -8.93 -1.40
C GLY A 193 -32.41 -8.28 -1.27
N SER A 194 -32.67 -7.17 -1.98
CA SER A 194 -33.95 -6.46 -1.99
C SER A 194 -34.82 -6.76 -3.23
N ASN A 195 -34.40 -7.68 -4.08
CA ASN A 195 -35.16 -8.26 -5.20
C ASN A 195 -35.50 -9.73 -4.92
#